data_816266662a0f02deadd6acc4c6aea4a3
#
_entry.id   816266662a0f02deadd6acc4c6aea4a3
#
_cell.length_a   1.000
_cell.length_b   1.000
_cell.length_c   1.000
_cell.angle_alpha   90.00
_cell.angle_beta   90.00
_cell.angle_gamma   90.00
#
_symmetry.space_group_name_H-M   'P 1'
#
loop_
_entity.id
_entity.type
_entity.pdbx_description
1 polymer ?
#
loop_
_entity_poly.entity_id
_entity_poly.type
_entity_poly.pdbx_seq_one_letter_code
_entity_poly.pdbx_strand_id
1 'polypeptide(L)'
;MTGETAAAVEGRPSTLDTGTDTRIQQGTPAFRRTALALFLAGFSTFGLLYTVQPLLPEFSRHFGVSAANSALALSLSTGLLAVMMLIAGLVSDRVGRRNVMITALLASTVLSAASALVTDWTTMLVLRALLGVALSGVPAVAMTYLVEEMDSRAMGLAMGLYIGGNAVGGMSGRLIAGIIADHWGWRWGIGVVSLIAVASTLLLWMQLPPSRHFQSRRGGLRQLPSRWRQLFADPGLPWLFATAFLLMGVFVTLYNYLGYHLLAAPYRLSQT
;
A
#
# COMPACT_ATOMS: atom_id res chain seq x y z
N MET A 1 37.97 -67.56 -20.65
CA MET A 1 38.92 -66.48 -21.02
C MET A 1 38.15 -65.39 -21.74
N THR A 2 37.66 -64.46 -21.04
CA THR A 2 37.05 -63.24 -21.60
C THR A 2 37.20 -62.15 -20.56
N GLY A 3 38.04 -61.17 -20.83
CA GLY A 3 38.31 -60.04 -19.99
C GLY A 3 37.22 -59.00 -20.10
N GLU A 4 36.68 -58.63 -19.00
CA GLU A 4 35.69 -57.58 -18.84
C GLU A 4 36.39 -56.28 -18.49
N THR A 5 36.42 -55.37 -19.43
CA THR A 5 36.99 -54.04 -19.30
C THR A 5 35.95 -53.13 -18.61
N ALA A 6 36.10 -52.89 -17.32
CA ALA A 6 35.33 -51.91 -16.59
C ALA A 6 35.76 -50.48 -17.04
N ALA A 7 34.88 -49.81 -17.75
CA ALA A 7 34.99 -48.39 -18.07
C ALA A 7 34.70 -47.56 -16.82
N ALA A 8 35.70 -46.85 -16.31
CA ALA A 8 35.58 -45.89 -15.24
C ALA A 8 34.72 -44.71 -15.73
N VAL A 9 33.53 -44.51 -15.15
CA VAL A 9 32.74 -43.31 -15.31
C VAL A 9 33.39 -42.20 -14.44
N GLU A 10 34.25 -41.41 -15.05
CA GLU A 10 34.74 -40.18 -14.47
C GLU A 10 33.57 -39.24 -14.18
N GLY A 11 33.21 -39.14 -12.89
CA GLY A 11 32.27 -38.17 -12.38
C GLY A 11 32.84 -36.74 -12.63
N ARG A 12 32.29 -36.08 -13.61
CA ARG A 12 32.49 -34.60 -13.72
C ARG A 12 32.05 -33.96 -12.43
N PRO A 13 32.90 -33.18 -11.74
CA PRO A 13 32.44 -32.36 -10.63
C PRO A 13 31.42 -31.39 -11.21
N SER A 14 30.20 -31.44 -10.69
CA SER A 14 29.19 -30.41 -10.91
C SER A 14 29.84 -29.09 -10.46
N THR A 15 30.18 -28.22 -11.41
CA THR A 15 30.50 -26.85 -11.13
C THR A 15 29.30 -26.26 -10.42
N LEU A 16 29.35 -26.26 -9.07
CA LEU A 16 28.48 -25.44 -8.26
C LEU A 16 28.68 -24.02 -8.79
N ASP A 17 27.70 -23.54 -9.54
CA ASP A 17 27.60 -22.16 -9.94
C ASP A 17 27.48 -21.34 -8.65
N THR A 18 28.63 -20.91 -8.13
CA THR A 18 28.73 -19.95 -7.04
C THR A 18 28.46 -18.55 -7.56
N GLY A 19 27.41 -18.43 -8.37
CA GLY A 19 26.79 -17.15 -8.63
C GLY A 19 26.35 -16.60 -7.29
N THR A 20 27.13 -15.70 -6.72
CA THR A 20 26.79 -14.98 -5.50
C THR A 20 25.41 -14.38 -5.68
N ASP A 21 24.41 -14.96 -5.00
CA ASP A 21 23.05 -14.44 -5.03
C ASP A 21 23.12 -12.98 -4.56
N THR A 22 22.99 -12.05 -5.50
CA THR A 22 23.13 -10.60 -5.25
C THR A 22 21.88 -10.01 -4.60
N ARG A 23 20.94 -10.87 -4.21
CA ARG A 23 19.72 -10.47 -3.50
C ARG A 23 20.04 -10.01 -2.07
N ILE A 24 19.16 -9.14 -1.58
CA ILE A 24 19.29 -8.55 -0.24
C ILE A 24 19.06 -9.61 0.83
N GLN A 25 20.10 -9.90 1.61
CA GLN A 25 20.08 -10.90 2.69
C GLN A 25 19.67 -10.28 4.02
N GLN A 26 19.02 -11.06 4.88
CA GLN A 26 18.62 -10.67 6.22
C GLN A 26 19.87 -10.30 7.06
N GLY A 27 19.73 -9.28 7.92
CA GLY A 27 20.80 -8.80 8.81
C GLY A 27 21.76 -7.79 8.17
N THR A 28 21.73 -7.63 6.85
CA THR A 28 22.60 -6.67 6.15
C THR A 28 22.10 -5.23 6.29
N PRO A 29 22.97 -4.21 6.15
CA PRO A 29 22.55 -2.82 6.11
C PRO A 29 21.56 -2.54 4.98
N ALA A 30 21.70 -3.21 3.83
CA ALA A 30 20.76 -3.12 2.71
C ALA A 30 19.35 -3.62 3.10
N PHE A 31 19.26 -4.73 3.84
CA PHE A 31 17.99 -5.23 4.36
C PHE A 31 17.31 -4.20 5.27
N ARG A 32 18.04 -3.63 6.24
CA ARG A 32 17.49 -2.65 7.20
C ARG A 32 16.95 -1.42 6.46
N ARG A 33 17.69 -0.90 5.48
CA ARG A 33 17.29 0.26 4.66
C ARG A 33 16.03 -0.05 3.85
N THR A 34 16.01 -1.19 3.16
CA THR A 34 14.86 -1.59 2.34
C THR A 34 13.63 -1.87 3.20
N ALA A 35 13.78 -2.57 4.31
CA ALA A 35 12.69 -2.88 5.23
C ALA A 35 12.10 -1.59 5.84
N LEU A 36 12.93 -0.64 6.26
CA LEU A 36 12.48 0.67 6.75
C LEU A 36 11.76 1.46 5.65
N ALA A 37 12.32 1.49 4.45
CA ALA A 37 11.70 2.19 3.31
C ALA A 37 10.32 1.64 2.99
N LEU A 38 10.16 0.32 2.97
CA LEU A 38 8.88 -0.32 2.70
C LEU A 38 7.90 -0.19 3.87
N PHE A 39 8.37 -0.24 5.12
CA PHE A 39 7.56 0.10 6.28
C PHE A 39 6.98 1.52 6.15
N LEU A 40 7.81 2.50 5.81
CA LEU A 40 7.41 3.89 5.61
C LEU A 40 6.48 4.06 4.40
N ALA A 41 6.68 3.27 3.34
CA ALA A 41 5.76 3.24 2.20
C ALA A 41 4.35 2.79 2.61
N GLY A 42 4.26 1.69 3.35
CA GLY A 42 3.00 1.19 3.90
C GLY A 42 2.37 2.16 4.88
N PHE A 43 3.17 2.69 5.81
CA PHE A 43 2.77 3.70 6.79
C PHE A 43 2.13 4.92 6.12
N SER A 44 2.81 5.52 5.14
CA SER A 44 2.30 6.70 4.44
C SER A 44 1.06 6.40 3.62
N THR A 45 1.04 5.26 2.91
CA THR A 45 -0.10 4.85 2.08
C THR A 45 -1.39 4.78 2.90
N PHE A 46 -1.36 4.04 3.99
CA PHE A 46 -2.55 3.83 4.82
C PHE A 46 -2.82 4.99 5.77
N GLY A 47 -1.79 5.73 6.18
CA GLY A 47 -1.95 6.99 6.90
C GLY A 47 -2.71 8.01 6.09
N LEU A 48 -2.31 8.28 4.84
CA LEU A 48 -2.99 9.20 3.92
C LEU A 48 -4.40 8.72 3.55
N LEU A 49 -4.58 7.40 3.33
CA LEU A 49 -5.87 6.84 2.95
C LEU A 49 -6.92 7.04 4.05
N TYR A 50 -6.57 6.70 5.28
CA TYR A 50 -7.50 6.67 6.40
C TYR A 50 -7.57 7.96 7.23
N THR A 51 -6.76 8.98 6.91
CA THR A 51 -6.78 10.31 7.56
C THR A 51 -8.17 10.91 7.66
N VAL A 52 -9.00 10.75 6.62
CA VAL A 52 -10.34 11.36 6.57
C VAL A 52 -11.39 10.62 7.40
N GLN A 53 -11.12 9.40 7.83
CA GLN A 53 -12.12 8.57 8.50
C GLN A 53 -12.66 9.17 9.80
N PRO A 54 -11.83 9.67 10.73
CA PRO A 54 -12.33 10.36 11.93
C PRO A 54 -12.97 11.72 11.59
N LEU A 55 -12.66 12.30 10.43
CA LEU A 55 -13.13 13.62 10.02
C LEU A 55 -14.50 13.61 9.32
N LEU A 56 -15.08 12.44 9.04
CA LEU A 56 -16.35 12.33 8.32
C LEU A 56 -17.50 13.10 8.96
N PRO A 57 -17.68 13.09 10.30
CA PRO A 57 -18.73 13.89 10.94
C PRO A 57 -18.49 15.40 10.78
N GLU A 58 -17.23 15.84 10.79
CA GLU A 58 -16.90 17.25 10.60
C GLU A 58 -17.12 17.69 9.15
N PHE A 59 -16.81 16.82 8.18
CA PHE A 59 -17.15 17.06 6.76
C PHE A 59 -18.66 17.21 6.56
N SER A 60 -19.47 16.35 7.20
CA SER A 60 -20.93 16.48 7.15
C SER A 60 -21.40 17.85 7.63
N ARG A 61 -20.86 18.33 8.75
CA ARG A 61 -21.20 19.65 9.31
C ARG A 61 -20.68 20.80 8.46
N HIS A 62 -19.42 20.73 8.02
CA HIS A 62 -18.75 21.82 7.29
C HIS A 62 -19.30 22.02 5.88
N PHE A 63 -19.54 20.94 5.14
CA PHE A 63 -20.02 20.96 3.76
C PHE A 63 -21.54 20.82 3.61
N GLY A 64 -22.27 20.61 4.72
CA GLY A 64 -23.72 20.42 4.70
C GLY A 64 -24.17 19.14 4.00
N VAL A 65 -23.36 18.07 4.05
CA VAL A 65 -23.63 16.81 3.38
C VAL A 65 -24.08 15.72 4.37
N SER A 66 -24.83 14.73 3.89
CA SER A 66 -25.26 13.60 4.71
C SER A 66 -24.07 12.74 5.15
N ALA A 67 -24.22 11.93 6.20
CA ALA A 67 -23.22 10.98 6.64
C ALA A 67 -22.82 9.99 5.54
N ALA A 68 -23.79 9.53 4.73
CA ALA A 68 -23.52 8.66 3.59
C ALA A 68 -22.67 9.36 2.52
N ASN A 69 -22.95 10.64 2.24
CA ASN A 69 -22.14 11.41 1.28
C ASN A 69 -20.74 11.68 1.82
N SER A 70 -20.58 12.00 3.11
CA SER A 70 -19.25 12.22 3.68
C SER A 70 -18.35 10.97 3.57
N ALA A 71 -18.93 9.77 3.72
CA ALA A 71 -18.22 8.50 3.57
C ALA A 71 -17.64 8.31 2.15
N LEU A 72 -18.17 9.02 1.13
CA LEU A 72 -17.61 9.01 -0.22
C LEU A 72 -16.16 9.50 -0.28
N ALA A 73 -15.73 10.38 0.65
CA ALA A 73 -14.34 10.81 0.73
C ALA A 73 -13.36 9.64 0.95
N LEU A 74 -13.78 8.60 1.66
CA LEU A 74 -12.99 7.38 1.81
C LEU A 74 -13.31 6.38 0.72
N SER A 75 -14.58 6.14 0.41
CA SER A 75 -15.02 5.10 -0.52
C SER A 75 -14.49 5.32 -1.94
N LEU A 76 -14.46 6.56 -2.44
CA LEU A 76 -13.87 6.88 -3.74
C LEU A 76 -12.37 6.59 -3.77
N SER A 77 -11.65 6.98 -2.70
CA SER A 77 -10.21 6.70 -2.62
C SER A 77 -9.92 5.21 -2.61
N THR A 78 -10.63 4.43 -1.79
CA THR A 78 -10.42 2.98 -1.68
C THR A 78 -10.87 2.23 -2.93
N GLY A 79 -11.99 2.63 -3.52
CA GLY A 79 -12.52 2.01 -4.74
C GLY A 79 -11.59 2.21 -5.94
N LEU A 80 -11.15 3.46 -6.16
CA LEU A 80 -10.21 3.75 -7.25
C LEU A 80 -8.83 3.17 -7.00
N LEU A 81 -8.34 3.15 -5.75
CA LEU A 81 -7.12 2.44 -5.39
C LEU A 81 -7.19 0.97 -5.82
N ALA A 82 -8.26 0.28 -5.46
CA ALA A 82 -8.43 -1.14 -5.78
C ALA A 82 -8.43 -1.40 -7.29
N VAL A 83 -9.18 -0.62 -8.06
CA VAL A 83 -9.23 -0.75 -9.52
C VAL A 83 -7.88 -0.42 -10.17
N MET A 84 -7.26 0.68 -9.73
CA MET A 84 -6.02 1.18 -10.33
C MET A 84 -4.79 0.36 -9.93
N MET A 85 -4.84 -0.44 -8.86
CA MET A 85 -3.77 -1.40 -8.54
C MET A 85 -3.47 -2.36 -9.69
N LEU A 86 -4.49 -2.77 -10.45
CA LEU A 86 -4.32 -3.64 -11.63
C LEU A 86 -3.49 -2.95 -12.72
N ILE A 87 -3.73 -1.66 -12.93
CA ILE A 87 -3.03 -0.85 -13.92
C ILE A 87 -1.63 -0.47 -13.42
N ALA A 88 -1.51 -0.09 -12.14
CA ALA A 88 -0.24 0.29 -11.53
C ALA A 88 0.80 -0.83 -11.60
N GLY A 89 0.39 -2.10 -11.41
CA GLY A 89 1.25 -3.25 -11.60
C GLY A 89 1.85 -3.32 -13.01
N LEU A 90 1.01 -3.14 -14.04
CA LEU A 90 1.45 -3.14 -15.44
C LEU A 90 2.37 -1.96 -15.79
N VAL A 91 2.08 -0.79 -15.24
CA VAL A 91 2.94 0.41 -15.41
C VAL A 91 4.30 0.15 -14.77
N SER A 92 4.33 -0.43 -13.59
CA SER A 92 5.57 -0.72 -12.86
C SER A 92 6.45 -1.76 -13.58
N ASP A 93 5.84 -2.66 -14.36
CA ASP A 93 6.56 -3.62 -15.21
C ASP A 93 7.36 -2.95 -16.35
N ARG A 94 7.05 -1.68 -16.66
CA ARG A 94 7.72 -0.91 -17.71
C ARG A 94 8.67 0.17 -17.17
N VAL A 95 8.25 0.87 -16.13
CA VAL A 95 8.92 2.08 -15.60
C VAL A 95 9.90 1.73 -14.47
N GLY A 96 9.70 0.56 -13.83
CA GLY A 96 10.50 0.12 -12.69
C GLY A 96 9.78 0.33 -11.35
N ARG A 97 10.01 -0.61 -10.44
CA ARG A 97 9.28 -0.70 -9.16
C ARG A 97 9.50 0.52 -8.26
N ARG A 98 10.77 0.88 -8.06
CA ARG A 98 11.17 2.00 -7.20
C ARG A 98 10.55 3.32 -7.64
N ASN A 99 10.63 3.64 -8.92
CA ASN A 99 10.16 4.91 -9.45
C ASN A 99 8.64 5.05 -9.30
N VAL A 100 7.88 3.97 -9.57
CA VAL A 100 6.42 3.97 -9.41
C VAL A 100 6.03 4.20 -7.95
N MET A 101 6.68 3.55 -6.98
CA MET A 101 6.38 3.76 -5.56
C MET A 101 6.67 5.19 -5.11
N ILE A 102 7.81 5.76 -5.51
CA ILE A 102 8.18 7.13 -5.13
C ILE A 102 7.21 8.15 -5.75
N THR A 103 6.94 8.07 -7.05
CA THR A 103 6.03 9.00 -7.74
C THR A 103 4.60 8.88 -7.21
N ALA A 104 4.15 7.66 -6.90
CA ALA A 104 2.85 7.40 -6.30
C ALA A 104 2.70 8.09 -4.94
N LEU A 105 3.69 7.94 -4.05
CA LEU A 105 3.66 8.59 -2.74
C LEU A 105 3.79 10.10 -2.81
N LEU A 106 4.65 10.63 -3.67
CA LEU A 106 4.77 12.08 -3.88
C LEU A 106 3.46 12.68 -4.37
N ALA A 107 2.86 12.11 -5.41
CA ALA A 107 1.57 12.55 -5.93
C ALA A 107 0.47 12.47 -4.85
N SER A 108 0.41 11.35 -4.11
CA SER A 108 -0.58 11.16 -3.05
C SER A 108 -0.42 12.18 -1.92
N THR A 109 0.80 12.50 -1.54
CA THR A 109 1.08 13.49 -0.49
C THR A 109 0.66 14.88 -0.92
N VAL A 110 0.94 15.27 -2.18
CA VAL A 110 0.50 16.56 -2.74
C VAL A 110 -1.02 16.65 -2.80
N LEU A 111 -1.69 15.59 -3.29
CA LEU A 111 -3.15 15.53 -3.36
C LEU A 111 -3.80 15.58 -1.97
N SER A 112 -3.20 14.92 -0.98
CA SER A 112 -3.66 14.98 0.40
C SER A 112 -3.50 16.38 0.97
N ALA A 113 -2.35 17.02 0.80
CA ALA A 113 -2.11 18.40 1.25
C ALA A 113 -3.07 19.39 0.56
N ALA A 114 -3.32 19.22 -0.74
CA ALA A 114 -4.30 20.02 -1.48
C ALA A 114 -5.73 19.86 -0.90
N SER A 115 -6.08 18.65 -0.44
CA SER A 115 -7.38 18.40 0.20
C SER A 115 -7.61 19.21 1.47
N ALA A 116 -6.54 19.64 2.16
CA ALA A 116 -6.66 20.53 3.33
C ALA A 116 -7.07 21.97 2.97
N LEU A 117 -6.93 22.36 1.72
CA LEU A 117 -7.17 23.73 1.23
C LEU A 117 -8.53 23.92 0.55
N VAL A 118 -9.28 22.83 0.35
CA VAL A 118 -10.55 22.88 -0.40
C VAL A 118 -11.64 23.65 0.34
N THR A 119 -12.51 24.27 -0.43
CA THR A 119 -13.67 25.03 0.06
C THR A 119 -15.00 24.42 -0.31
N ASP A 120 -15.02 23.50 -1.28
CA ASP A 120 -16.24 22.84 -1.75
C ASP A 120 -16.10 21.30 -1.72
N TRP A 121 -17.25 20.65 -1.58
CA TRP A 121 -17.33 19.20 -1.43
C TRP A 121 -16.92 18.43 -2.71
N THR A 122 -17.24 18.95 -3.87
CA THR A 122 -16.94 18.28 -5.15
C THR A 122 -15.44 18.22 -5.38
N THR A 123 -14.73 19.32 -5.15
CA THR A 123 -13.26 19.35 -5.23
C THR A 123 -12.62 18.39 -4.22
N MET A 124 -13.16 18.30 -2.97
CA MET A 124 -12.73 17.30 -2.01
C MET A 124 -12.83 15.89 -2.59
N LEU A 125 -13.98 15.52 -3.15
CA LEU A 125 -14.19 14.20 -3.72
C LEU A 125 -13.25 13.90 -4.90
N VAL A 126 -13.03 14.88 -5.79
CA VAL A 126 -12.10 14.74 -6.92
C VAL A 126 -10.67 14.49 -6.42
N LEU A 127 -10.19 15.27 -5.46
CA LEU A 127 -8.85 15.08 -4.89
C LEU A 127 -8.72 13.74 -4.17
N ARG A 128 -9.74 13.30 -3.47
CA ARG A 128 -9.78 11.96 -2.83
C ARG A 128 -9.79 10.83 -3.84
N ALA A 129 -10.51 11.00 -4.95
CA ALA A 129 -10.50 10.08 -6.07
C ALA A 129 -9.10 9.95 -6.70
N LEU A 130 -8.48 11.09 -7.04
CA LEU A 130 -7.11 11.14 -7.58
C LEU A 130 -6.07 10.59 -6.61
N LEU A 131 -6.24 10.84 -5.30
CA LEU A 131 -5.39 10.27 -4.26
C LEU A 131 -5.46 8.74 -4.27
N GLY A 132 -6.65 8.15 -4.41
CA GLY A 132 -6.80 6.71 -4.53
C GLY A 132 -6.07 6.15 -5.75
N VAL A 133 -6.17 6.83 -6.91
CA VAL A 133 -5.42 6.48 -8.13
C VAL A 133 -3.91 6.53 -7.86
N ALA A 134 -3.41 7.60 -7.27
CA ALA A 134 -1.99 7.77 -6.99
C ALA A 134 -1.48 6.71 -5.99
N LEU A 135 -2.18 6.49 -4.88
CA LEU A 135 -1.81 5.50 -3.86
C LEU A 135 -1.70 4.07 -4.39
N SER A 136 -2.45 3.72 -5.45
CA SER A 136 -2.46 2.37 -6.02
C SER A 136 -1.09 1.86 -6.43
N GLY A 137 -0.16 2.75 -6.78
CA GLY A 137 1.20 2.43 -7.19
C GLY A 137 2.08 1.84 -6.08
N VAL A 138 1.70 1.98 -4.81
CA VAL A 138 2.51 1.45 -3.70
C VAL A 138 2.17 -0.02 -3.40
N PRO A 139 0.95 -0.39 -2.99
CA PRO A 139 0.63 -1.77 -2.61
C PRO A 139 0.74 -2.74 -3.80
N ALA A 140 0.42 -2.29 -5.03
CA ALA A 140 0.58 -3.10 -6.23
C ALA A 140 2.03 -3.50 -6.51
N VAL A 141 2.98 -2.67 -6.09
CA VAL A 141 4.39 -2.78 -6.49
C VAL A 141 5.30 -3.25 -5.36
N ALA A 142 4.99 -2.88 -4.11
CA ALA A 142 5.84 -3.18 -2.96
C ALA A 142 6.10 -4.68 -2.77
N MET A 143 5.06 -5.51 -2.89
CA MET A 143 5.21 -6.97 -2.77
C MET A 143 6.05 -7.56 -3.91
N THR A 144 5.88 -7.06 -5.14
CA THR A 144 6.67 -7.50 -6.29
C THR A 144 8.14 -7.09 -6.14
N TYR A 145 8.40 -5.86 -5.66
CA TYR A 145 9.75 -5.40 -5.35
C TYR A 145 10.45 -6.32 -4.33
N LEU A 146 9.73 -6.70 -3.25
CA LEU A 146 10.26 -7.62 -2.25
C LEU A 146 10.64 -8.98 -2.85
N VAL A 147 9.77 -9.55 -3.67
CA VAL A 147 10.02 -10.86 -4.33
C VAL A 147 11.20 -10.81 -5.28
N GLU A 148 11.39 -9.69 -5.99
CA GLU A 148 12.48 -9.53 -6.96
C GLU A 148 13.84 -9.27 -6.30
N GLU A 149 13.89 -8.49 -5.20
CA GLU A 149 15.14 -7.97 -4.63
C GLU A 149 15.60 -8.69 -3.35
N MET A 150 14.69 -9.40 -2.66
CA MET A 150 15.01 -10.07 -1.39
C MET A 150 15.34 -11.56 -1.55
N ASP A 151 16.27 -12.03 -0.74
CA ASP A 151 16.48 -13.46 -0.55
C ASP A 151 15.24 -14.11 0.08
N SER A 152 14.98 -15.38 -0.25
CA SER A 152 13.81 -16.12 0.20
C SER A 152 13.69 -16.19 1.73
N ARG A 153 14.83 -16.24 2.46
CA ARG A 153 14.86 -16.28 3.93
C ARG A 153 14.54 -14.92 4.55
N ALA A 154 14.85 -13.83 3.85
CA ALA A 154 14.59 -12.45 4.30
C ALA A 154 13.16 -11.98 3.98
N MET A 155 12.51 -12.61 3.00
CA MET A 155 11.23 -12.17 2.42
C MET A 155 10.10 -12.11 3.46
N GLY A 156 9.94 -13.14 4.29
CA GLY A 156 8.85 -13.20 5.28
C GLY A 156 8.90 -12.03 6.27
N LEU A 157 10.07 -11.72 6.80
CA LEU A 157 10.26 -10.60 7.72
C LEU A 157 10.02 -9.24 7.02
N ALA A 158 10.52 -9.08 5.80
CA ALA A 158 10.35 -7.84 5.05
C ALA A 158 8.88 -7.59 4.68
N MET A 159 8.14 -8.62 4.26
CA MET A 159 6.69 -8.55 4.04
C MET A 159 5.93 -8.22 5.33
N GLY A 160 6.30 -8.87 6.44
CA GLY A 160 5.73 -8.60 7.75
C GLY A 160 5.93 -7.13 8.19
N LEU A 161 7.11 -6.57 7.97
CA LEU A 161 7.40 -5.16 8.27
C LEU A 161 6.62 -4.20 7.37
N TYR A 162 6.47 -4.50 6.08
CA TYR A 162 5.62 -3.71 5.18
C TYR A 162 4.15 -3.72 5.64
N ILE A 163 3.60 -4.90 5.95
CA ILE A 163 2.22 -5.04 6.45
C ILE A 163 2.06 -4.36 7.82
N GLY A 164 3.06 -4.48 8.70
CA GLY A 164 3.12 -3.74 9.95
C GLY A 164 3.08 -2.22 9.73
N GLY A 165 3.80 -1.73 8.72
CA GLY A 165 3.75 -0.33 8.29
C GLY A 165 2.33 0.08 7.88
N ASN A 166 1.60 -0.75 7.13
CA ASN A 166 0.21 -0.49 6.75
C ASN A 166 -0.69 -0.33 7.99
N ALA A 167 -0.58 -1.24 8.95
CA ALA A 167 -1.39 -1.24 10.16
C ALA A 167 -1.09 -0.02 11.04
N VAL A 168 0.19 0.24 11.33
CA VAL A 168 0.64 1.38 12.14
C VAL A 168 0.27 2.69 11.45
N GLY A 169 0.48 2.80 10.13
CA GLY A 169 0.13 4.00 9.36
C GLY A 169 -1.36 4.28 9.37
N GLY A 170 -2.19 3.25 9.15
CA GLY A 170 -3.64 3.39 9.19
C GLY A 170 -4.17 3.80 10.56
N MET A 171 -3.61 3.26 11.64
CA MET A 171 -3.96 3.65 13.01
C MET A 171 -3.48 5.07 13.32
N SER A 172 -2.20 5.37 13.07
CA SER A 172 -1.60 6.67 13.36
C SER A 172 -2.26 7.79 12.57
N GLY A 173 -2.58 7.56 11.28
CA GLY A 173 -3.27 8.54 10.45
C GLY A 173 -4.62 8.96 11.02
N ARG A 174 -5.41 8.00 11.53
CA ARG A 174 -6.67 8.28 12.20
C ARG A 174 -6.48 9.04 13.51
N LEU A 175 -5.61 8.53 14.39
CA LEU A 175 -5.37 9.15 15.70
C LEU A 175 -4.84 10.58 15.56
N ILE A 176 -3.82 10.79 14.74
CA ILE A 176 -3.23 12.12 14.55
C ILE A 176 -4.26 13.07 13.95
N ALA A 177 -4.98 12.65 12.91
CA ALA A 177 -5.99 13.48 12.27
C ALA A 177 -7.13 13.83 13.24
N GLY A 178 -7.62 12.88 14.04
CA GLY A 178 -8.65 13.11 15.04
C GLY A 178 -8.23 14.08 16.13
N ILE A 179 -7.07 13.82 16.77
CA ILE A 179 -6.53 14.68 17.84
C ILE A 179 -6.32 16.12 17.35
N ILE A 180 -5.70 16.26 16.17
CA ILE A 180 -5.44 17.60 15.61
C ILE A 180 -6.75 18.28 15.22
N ALA A 181 -7.70 17.57 14.67
CA ALA A 181 -8.98 18.12 14.25
C ALA A 181 -9.82 18.63 15.45
N ASP A 182 -9.81 17.91 16.56
CA ASP A 182 -10.52 18.35 17.80
C ASP A 182 -10.04 19.72 18.32
N HIS A 183 -8.76 20.07 18.11
CA HIS A 183 -8.17 21.32 18.64
C HIS A 183 -8.06 22.44 17.59
N TRP A 184 -7.73 22.08 16.35
CA TRP A 184 -7.40 23.05 15.28
C TRP A 184 -8.24 22.88 14.01
N GLY A 185 -9.17 21.92 13.99
CA GLY A 185 -10.04 21.64 12.86
C GLY A 185 -9.42 20.67 11.82
N TRP A 186 -10.28 20.14 10.97
CA TRP A 186 -9.97 19.06 10.05
C TRP A 186 -8.86 19.40 9.02
N ARG A 187 -8.74 20.67 8.64
CA ARG A 187 -7.69 21.10 7.69
C ARG A 187 -6.30 20.84 8.24
N TRP A 188 -6.09 21.19 9.51
CA TRP A 188 -4.83 20.92 10.20
C TRP A 188 -4.59 19.42 10.39
N GLY A 189 -5.64 18.64 10.67
CA GLY A 189 -5.56 17.18 10.76
C GLY A 189 -4.99 16.56 9.48
N ILE A 190 -5.55 16.93 8.31
CA ILE A 190 -5.04 16.48 7.01
C ILE A 190 -3.63 17.03 6.75
N GLY A 191 -3.39 18.29 7.05
CA GLY A 191 -2.09 18.97 6.82
C GLY A 191 -0.94 18.29 7.57
N VAL A 192 -1.12 17.99 8.85
CA VAL A 192 -0.07 17.34 9.67
C VAL A 192 0.21 15.92 9.18
N VAL A 193 -0.82 15.13 8.87
CA VAL A 193 -0.61 13.79 8.31
C VAL A 193 0.09 13.85 6.95
N SER A 194 -0.26 14.84 6.11
CA SER A 194 0.42 15.06 4.83
C SER A 194 1.90 15.44 5.03
N LEU A 195 2.23 16.26 6.03
CA LEU A 195 3.61 16.62 6.35
C LEU A 195 4.43 15.40 6.82
N ILE A 196 3.85 14.53 7.65
CA ILE A 196 4.46 13.27 8.06
C ILE A 196 4.69 12.37 6.83
N ALA A 197 3.75 12.32 5.90
CA ALA A 197 3.89 11.58 4.66
C ALA A 197 4.99 12.14 3.75
N VAL A 198 5.19 13.47 3.69
CA VAL A 198 6.36 14.10 3.01
C VAL A 198 7.65 13.54 3.59
N ALA A 199 7.82 13.63 4.91
CA ALA A 199 9.03 13.16 5.58
C ALA A 199 9.28 11.66 5.32
N SER A 200 8.23 10.84 5.44
CA SER A 200 8.30 9.39 5.16
C SER A 200 8.65 9.10 3.69
N THR A 201 8.11 9.88 2.75
CA THR A 201 8.40 9.72 1.31
C THR A 201 9.84 10.11 0.99
N LEU A 202 10.35 11.17 1.61
CA LEU A 202 11.76 11.56 1.47
C LEU A 202 12.70 10.49 2.02
N LEU A 203 12.39 9.96 3.21
CA LEU A 203 13.16 8.86 3.79
C LEU A 203 13.11 7.60 2.91
N LEU A 204 11.95 7.25 2.36
CA LEU A 204 11.81 6.16 1.40
C LEU A 204 12.70 6.39 0.18
N TRP A 205 12.66 7.58 -0.40
CA TRP A 205 13.49 7.91 -1.57
C TRP A 205 14.99 7.76 -1.31
N MET A 206 15.43 8.16 -0.11
CA MET A 206 16.84 8.05 0.31
C MET A 206 17.26 6.61 0.65
N GLN A 207 16.35 5.81 1.23
CA GLN A 207 16.69 4.50 1.77
C GLN A 207 16.41 3.35 0.79
N LEU A 208 15.44 3.50 -0.12
CA LEU A 208 15.06 2.41 -1.03
C LEU A 208 16.11 2.22 -2.14
N PRO A 209 16.80 1.07 -2.20
CA PRO A 209 17.78 0.81 -3.24
C PRO A 209 17.13 0.79 -4.64
N PRO A 210 17.89 1.06 -5.70
CA PRO A 210 17.41 0.85 -7.06
C PRO A 210 17.11 -0.64 -7.29
N SER A 211 16.09 -0.91 -8.10
CA SER A 211 15.73 -2.28 -8.51
C SER A 211 16.83 -2.86 -9.40
N ARG A 212 17.59 -3.84 -8.88
CA ARG A 212 18.71 -4.48 -9.58
C ARG A 212 18.28 -5.71 -10.37
N HIS A 213 17.27 -6.42 -9.87
CA HIS A 213 16.74 -7.65 -10.49
C HIS A 213 15.47 -7.39 -11.29
N PHE A 214 15.15 -6.12 -11.54
CA PHE A 214 14.02 -5.74 -12.35
C PHE A 214 14.20 -6.20 -13.80
N GLN A 215 13.28 -7.04 -14.26
CA GLN A 215 13.16 -7.44 -15.65
C GLN A 215 11.89 -6.83 -16.24
N SER A 216 12.04 -5.94 -17.21
CA SER A 216 10.88 -5.38 -17.90
C SER A 216 10.10 -6.49 -18.60
N ARG A 217 8.89 -6.78 -18.11
CA ARG A 217 7.98 -7.75 -18.72
C ARG A 217 6.97 -7.02 -19.58
N ARG A 218 6.96 -7.26 -20.87
CA ARG A 218 5.94 -6.76 -21.79
C ARG A 218 4.63 -7.57 -21.65
N GLY A 219 4.10 -7.64 -20.43
CA GLY A 219 2.78 -8.21 -20.15
C GLY A 219 1.70 -7.22 -20.59
N GLY A 220 0.93 -7.54 -21.62
CA GLY A 220 -0.16 -6.67 -22.08
C GLY A 220 -1.45 -6.90 -21.27
N LEU A 221 -2.33 -5.88 -21.23
CA LEU A 221 -3.70 -5.98 -20.69
C LEU A 221 -4.49 -7.17 -21.27
N ARG A 222 -4.12 -7.65 -22.46
CA ARG A 222 -4.72 -8.82 -23.11
C ARG A 222 -4.60 -10.12 -22.30
N GLN A 223 -3.63 -10.23 -21.41
CA GLN A 223 -3.42 -11.43 -20.59
C GLN A 223 -4.20 -11.40 -19.26
N LEU A 224 -4.77 -10.26 -18.88
CA LEU A 224 -5.54 -10.14 -17.64
C LEU A 224 -6.74 -11.10 -17.59
N PRO A 225 -7.59 -11.23 -18.62
CA PRO A 225 -8.75 -12.12 -18.55
C PRO A 225 -8.36 -13.60 -18.33
N SER A 226 -7.28 -14.06 -18.97
CA SER A 226 -6.82 -15.46 -18.81
C SER A 226 -6.25 -15.71 -17.42
N ARG A 227 -5.51 -14.74 -16.85
CA ARG A 227 -4.99 -14.83 -15.47
C ARG A 227 -6.12 -14.81 -14.45
N TRP A 228 -7.12 -13.95 -14.62
CA TRP A 228 -8.31 -13.93 -13.78
C TRP A 228 -9.06 -15.24 -13.82
N ARG A 229 -9.27 -15.80 -15.02
CA ARG A 229 -9.93 -17.11 -15.17
C ARG A 229 -9.17 -18.22 -14.43
N GLN A 230 -7.85 -18.21 -14.47
CA GLN A 230 -7.03 -19.18 -13.73
C GLN A 230 -7.16 -19.00 -12.22
N LEU A 231 -7.17 -17.75 -11.71
CA LEU A 231 -7.36 -17.47 -10.28
C LEU A 231 -8.72 -17.94 -9.78
N PHE A 232 -9.79 -17.68 -10.54
CA PHE A 232 -11.15 -18.11 -10.17
C PHE A 232 -11.43 -19.60 -10.45
N ALA A 233 -10.55 -20.28 -11.19
CA ALA A 233 -10.63 -21.72 -11.37
C ALA A 233 -10.12 -22.52 -10.14
N ASP A 234 -9.33 -21.89 -9.25
CA ASP A 234 -8.94 -22.49 -7.98
C ASP A 234 -10.13 -22.49 -7.01
N PRO A 235 -10.52 -23.64 -6.44
CA PRO A 235 -11.71 -23.74 -5.60
C PRO A 235 -11.60 -22.99 -4.26
N GLY A 236 -10.39 -22.71 -3.78
CA GLY A 236 -10.14 -22.03 -2.50
C GLY A 236 -10.05 -20.51 -2.59
N LEU A 237 -9.49 -19.99 -3.69
CA LEU A 237 -9.22 -18.54 -3.83
C LEU A 237 -10.48 -17.67 -3.80
N PRO A 238 -11.61 -18.02 -4.43
CA PRO A 238 -12.84 -17.21 -4.34
C PRO A 238 -13.35 -17.06 -2.90
N TRP A 239 -13.27 -18.11 -2.10
CA TRP A 239 -13.66 -18.06 -0.68
C TRP A 239 -12.72 -17.19 0.16
N LEU A 240 -11.43 -17.25 -0.14
CA LEU A 240 -10.45 -16.38 0.50
C LEU A 240 -10.74 -14.90 0.19
N PHE A 241 -11.04 -14.58 -1.08
CA PHE A 241 -11.43 -13.22 -1.48
C PHE A 241 -12.74 -12.78 -0.84
N ALA A 242 -13.75 -13.65 -0.78
CA ALA A 242 -15.02 -13.38 -0.11
C ALA A 242 -14.82 -13.10 1.39
N THR A 243 -14.00 -13.90 2.07
CA THR A 243 -13.67 -13.70 3.48
C THR A 243 -12.96 -12.36 3.71
N ALA A 244 -11.95 -12.04 2.89
CA ALA A 244 -11.24 -10.76 2.98
C ALA A 244 -12.17 -9.57 2.71
N PHE A 245 -13.07 -9.69 1.72
CA PHE A 245 -14.08 -8.67 1.40
C PHE A 245 -15.03 -8.43 2.56
N LEU A 246 -15.58 -9.49 3.16
CA LEU A 246 -16.50 -9.38 4.28
C LEU A 246 -15.83 -8.79 5.52
N LEU A 247 -14.63 -9.27 5.88
CA LEU A 247 -13.87 -8.75 7.02
C LEU A 247 -13.53 -7.26 6.86
N MET A 248 -13.04 -6.86 5.68
CA MET A 248 -12.73 -5.46 5.40
C MET A 248 -14.00 -4.61 5.30
N GLY A 249 -15.09 -5.14 4.75
CA GLY A 249 -16.38 -4.47 4.70
C GLY A 249 -16.90 -4.14 6.09
N VAL A 250 -16.91 -5.12 7.00
CA VAL A 250 -17.31 -4.92 8.40
C VAL A 250 -16.39 -3.90 9.08
N PHE A 251 -15.08 -4.05 8.93
CA PHE A 251 -14.09 -3.16 9.52
C PHE A 251 -14.30 -1.70 9.09
N VAL A 252 -14.38 -1.44 7.80
CA VAL A 252 -14.55 -0.07 7.27
C VAL A 252 -15.90 0.51 7.66
N THR A 253 -16.98 -0.28 7.61
CA THR A 253 -18.32 0.16 7.99
C THR A 253 -18.37 0.55 9.47
N LEU A 254 -17.79 -0.28 10.35
CA LEU A 254 -17.70 0.00 11.78
C LEU A 254 -17.00 1.33 12.04
N TYR A 255 -15.82 1.52 11.47
CA TYR A 255 -15.05 2.76 11.68
C TYR A 255 -15.72 4.00 11.06
N ASN A 256 -16.40 3.88 9.94
CA ASN A 256 -17.11 5.01 9.33
C ASN A 256 -18.33 5.42 10.17
N TYR A 257 -19.03 4.46 10.78
CA TYR A 257 -20.20 4.71 11.58
C TYR A 257 -19.88 5.13 13.02
N LEU A 258 -18.81 4.56 13.59
CA LEU A 258 -18.44 4.73 15.00
C LEU A 258 -18.26 6.21 15.38
N GLY A 259 -17.62 7.00 14.49
CA GLY A 259 -17.44 8.44 14.71
C GLY A 259 -18.78 9.17 14.91
N TYR A 260 -19.77 8.88 14.10
CA TYR A 260 -21.10 9.48 14.23
C TYR A 260 -21.82 9.01 15.50
N HIS A 261 -21.69 7.73 15.82
CA HIS A 261 -22.35 7.14 16.99
C HIS A 261 -21.81 7.71 18.31
N LEU A 262 -20.49 7.83 18.41
CA LEU A 262 -19.83 8.31 19.63
C LEU A 262 -20.00 9.81 19.86
N LEU A 263 -20.13 10.61 18.79
CA LEU A 263 -20.42 12.04 18.89
C LEU A 263 -21.88 12.34 19.28
N ALA A 264 -22.81 11.40 19.03
CA ALA A 264 -24.22 11.55 19.35
C ALA A 264 -24.50 11.33 20.86
N ALA A 265 -25.68 11.80 21.33
CA ALA A 265 -26.15 11.46 22.66
C ALA A 265 -26.41 9.93 22.76
N PRO A 266 -26.14 9.29 23.90
CA PRO A 266 -25.73 9.88 25.19
C PRO A 266 -24.21 10.11 25.34
N TYR A 267 -23.36 9.58 24.41
CA TYR A 267 -21.91 9.52 24.61
C TYR A 267 -21.23 10.89 24.54
N ARG A 268 -21.53 11.69 23.50
CA ARG A 268 -20.95 13.04 23.29
C ARG A 268 -19.42 13.08 23.44
N LEU A 269 -18.74 12.01 22.99
CA LEU A 269 -17.27 11.92 23.03
C LEU A 269 -16.64 12.82 21.97
N SER A 270 -15.34 13.12 22.12
CA SER A 270 -14.55 13.79 21.10
C SER A 270 -14.24 12.85 19.90
N GLN A 271 -13.60 13.37 18.85
CA GLN A 271 -13.20 12.56 17.68
C GLN A 271 -11.99 11.66 17.95
N THR A 272 -11.44 11.71 19.15
CA THR A 272 -10.25 10.95 19.62
C THR A 272 -10.64 9.78 20.49
#